data_9c03577aa5240bd3251c0084e6be6b08
#
_entry.id   9c03577aa5240bd3251c0084e6be6b08
#
_cell.length_a   1.000
_cell.length_b   1.000
_cell.length_c   1.000
_cell.angle_alpha   90.00
_cell.angle_beta   90.00
_cell.angle_gamma   90.00
#
_symmetry.space_group_name_H-M   'P 1'
#
loop_
_entity.id
_entity.type
_entity.pdbx_description
1 polymer ?
#
loop_
_entity_poly.entity_id
_entity_poly.type
_entity_poly.pdbx_seq_one_letter_code
_entity_poly.pdbx_strand_id
1 'polypeptide(L)'
;QDAKALAETCRQKAEESRKDAIYSNGKAFVAQAEGEGFSYRRRIDDYEFAIKEFSKIPGWRDADELTAACKKSLEELEAQDKAEREERERKRAAAAAEEARAAKQRKKAALLLLAGVAVVIAILLVVFQVIVPSIRYRSAEKLLAAGDYTGAAEAFGALGDYKDAKEQSKNAKEQSFPIRYPQAE
;
A
#
# COMPACT_ATOMS: atom_id res chain seq x y z
N GLN A 1 21.74 36.40 -75.99
CA GLN A 1 20.54 36.65 -75.14
C GLN A 1 19.91 35.35 -74.70
N ASP A 2 19.93 34.29 -75.49
CA ASP A 2 19.26 33.00 -75.17
C ASP A 2 19.90 32.21 -73.99
N ALA A 3 21.24 32.28 -73.81
CA ALA A 3 21.93 31.58 -72.73
C ALA A 3 21.56 32.12 -71.34
N LYS A 4 21.31 33.42 -71.20
CA LYS A 4 20.88 34.03 -69.92
C LYS A 4 19.44 33.64 -69.58
N ALA A 5 18.52 33.65 -70.57
CA ALA A 5 17.14 33.23 -70.40
C ALA A 5 17.07 31.74 -70.05
N LEU A 6 17.89 30.90 -70.70
CA LEU A 6 17.94 29.46 -70.36
C LEU A 6 18.45 29.21 -68.96
N ALA A 7 19.50 29.95 -68.52
CA ALA A 7 20.01 29.85 -67.16
C ALA A 7 18.96 30.25 -66.08
N GLU A 8 18.17 31.27 -66.33
CA GLU A 8 17.09 31.75 -65.47
C GLU A 8 15.98 30.67 -65.36
N THR A 9 15.56 30.10 -66.49
CA THR A 9 14.57 29.03 -66.54
C THR A 9 15.06 27.80 -65.77
N CYS A 10 16.33 27.42 -65.88
CA CYS A 10 16.91 26.31 -65.15
C CYS A 10 16.90 26.58 -63.60
N ARG A 11 17.21 27.81 -63.19
CA ARG A 11 17.15 28.21 -61.78
C ARG A 11 15.74 28.12 -61.22
N GLN A 12 14.75 28.66 -61.94
CA GLN A 12 13.34 28.61 -61.56
C GLN A 12 12.87 27.15 -61.42
N LYS A 13 13.13 26.28 -62.37
CA LYS A 13 12.80 24.86 -62.29
C LYS A 13 13.49 24.14 -61.12
N ALA A 14 14.74 24.47 -60.83
CA ALA A 14 15.46 23.91 -59.69
C ALA A 14 14.85 24.39 -58.36
N GLU A 15 14.43 25.65 -58.24
CA GLU A 15 13.75 26.17 -57.09
C GLU A 15 12.36 25.54 -56.88
N GLU A 16 11.58 25.42 -57.95
CA GLU A 16 10.29 24.70 -57.93
C GLU A 16 10.45 23.25 -57.47
N SER A 17 11.40 22.51 -58.04
CA SER A 17 11.70 21.13 -57.66
C SER A 17 12.10 21.03 -56.19
N ARG A 18 12.87 22.01 -55.69
CA ARG A 18 13.22 22.07 -54.25
C ARG A 18 11.99 22.29 -53.37
N LYS A 19 11.12 23.23 -53.75
CA LYS A 19 9.86 23.51 -53.02
C LYS A 19 8.93 22.28 -53.03
N ASP A 20 8.83 21.56 -54.17
CA ASP A 20 8.07 20.36 -54.29
C ASP A 20 8.61 19.23 -53.42
N ALA A 21 9.92 19.09 -53.28
CA ALA A 21 10.54 18.11 -52.37
C ALA A 21 10.19 18.42 -50.89
N ILE A 22 10.29 19.69 -50.51
CA ILE A 22 9.94 20.15 -49.12
C ILE A 22 8.43 19.89 -48.89
N TYR A 23 7.58 20.24 -49.84
CA TYR A 23 6.14 20.02 -49.74
C TYR A 23 5.79 18.53 -49.56
N SER A 24 6.39 17.66 -50.39
CA SER A 24 6.20 16.21 -50.31
C SER A 24 6.67 15.66 -48.95
N ASN A 25 7.77 16.16 -48.43
CA ASN A 25 8.30 15.76 -47.13
C ASN A 25 7.33 16.17 -46.00
N GLY A 26 6.82 17.41 -46.02
CA GLY A 26 5.82 17.87 -45.05
C GLY A 26 4.55 17.00 -45.07
N LYS A 27 4.05 16.64 -46.27
CA LYS A 27 2.91 15.73 -46.37
C LYS A 27 3.19 14.32 -45.85
N ALA A 28 4.41 13.82 -46.00
CA ALA A 28 4.77 12.52 -45.42
C ALA A 28 4.71 12.54 -43.89
N PHE A 29 5.16 13.62 -43.23
CA PHE A 29 5.01 13.76 -41.80
C PHE A 29 3.55 13.86 -41.36
N VAL A 30 2.70 14.60 -42.07
CA VAL A 30 1.26 14.63 -41.78
C VAL A 30 0.67 13.21 -41.85
N ALA A 31 0.95 12.46 -42.88
CA ALA A 31 0.47 11.10 -43.04
C ALA A 31 0.97 10.16 -41.92
N GLN A 32 2.19 10.38 -41.42
CA GLN A 32 2.70 9.66 -40.25
C GLN A 32 1.96 10.05 -38.97
N ALA A 33 1.69 11.33 -38.73
CA ALA A 33 0.97 11.83 -37.57
C ALA A 33 -0.49 11.34 -37.53
N GLU A 34 -1.13 11.17 -38.68
CA GLU A 34 -2.50 10.64 -38.82
C GLU A 34 -2.57 9.11 -38.73
N GLY A 35 -1.42 8.41 -38.82
CA GLY A 35 -1.34 6.96 -38.78
C GLY A 35 -1.76 6.39 -37.41
N GLU A 36 -2.39 5.20 -37.47
CA GLU A 36 -2.80 4.49 -36.25
C GLU A 36 -1.61 3.78 -35.58
N GLY A 37 -1.71 3.60 -34.26
CA GLY A 37 -0.74 2.81 -33.48
C GLY A 37 0.46 3.59 -32.94
N PHE A 38 0.57 4.87 -33.22
CA PHE A 38 1.62 5.72 -32.67
C PHE A 38 1.18 6.39 -31.35
N SER A 39 2.15 6.61 -30.45
CA SER A 39 1.92 7.36 -29.21
C SER A 39 1.62 8.82 -29.48
N TYR A 40 0.91 9.50 -28.60
CA TYR A 40 0.66 10.94 -28.66
C TYR A 40 1.95 11.73 -28.92
N ARG A 41 3.01 11.40 -28.19
CA ARG A 41 4.31 12.07 -28.31
C ARG A 41 4.85 11.99 -29.74
N ARG A 42 4.83 10.82 -30.35
CA ARG A 42 5.31 10.62 -31.72
C ARG A 42 4.48 11.41 -32.73
N ARG A 43 3.16 11.39 -32.58
CA ARG A 43 2.26 12.13 -33.46
C ARG A 43 2.43 13.65 -33.34
N ILE A 44 2.70 14.16 -32.11
CA ILE A 44 3.03 15.56 -31.84
C ILE A 44 4.31 15.93 -32.59
N ASP A 45 5.38 15.16 -32.41
CA ASP A 45 6.67 15.40 -33.07
C ASP A 45 6.51 15.43 -34.61
N ASP A 46 5.72 14.52 -35.19
CA ASP A 46 5.47 14.45 -36.63
C ASP A 46 4.70 15.69 -37.15
N TYR A 47 3.68 16.19 -36.44
CA TYR A 47 3.02 17.46 -36.78
C TYR A 47 3.96 18.68 -36.65
N GLU A 48 4.79 18.75 -35.63
CA GLU A 48 5.79 19.81 -35.49
C GLU A 48 6.78 19.80 -36.68
N PHE A 49 7.23 18.64 -37.11
CA PHE A 49 8.09 18.51 -38.28
C PHE A 49 7.36 18.92 -39.56
N ALA A 50 6.11 18.55 -39.75
CA ALA A 50 5.31 18.96 -40.92
C ALA A 50 5.16 20.49 -40.97
N ILE A 51 4.82 21.14 -39.87
CA ILE A 51 4.72 22.60 -39.72
C ILE A 51 6.05 23.26 -40.08
N LYS A 52 7.17 22.73 -39.58
CA LYS A 52 8.51 23.24 -39.88
C LYS A 52 8.85 23.13 -41.37
N GLU A 53 8.51 22.03 -42.02
CA GLU A 53 8.76 21.87 -43.47
C GLU A 53 7.91 22.87 -44.29
N PHE A 54 6.59 22.95 -44.07
CA PHE A 54 5.73 23.89 -44.78
C PHE A 54 6.10 25.34 -44.54
N SER A 55 6.58 25.69 -43.37
CA SER A 55 7.05 27.07 -43.08
C SER A 55 8.24 27.52 -43.89
N LYS A 56 8.98 26.60 -44.55
CA LYS A 56 10.10 26.95 -45.45
C LYS A 56 9.64 27.40 -46.84
N ILE A 57 8.38 27.14 -47.16
CA ILE A 57 7.79 27.36 -48.52
C ILE A 57 6.45 28.14 -48.41
N PRO A 58 6.42 29.30 -47.76
CA PRO A 58 5.18 30.08 -47.61
C PRO A 58 4.61 30.47 -49.00
N GLY A 59 3.28 30.38 -49.11
CA GLY A 59 2.57 30.67 -50.37
C GLY A 59 2.78 29.65 -51.48
N TRP A 60 3.44 28.51 -51.22
CA TRP A 60 3.61 27.46 -52.21
C TRP A 60 2.47 26.47 -52.11
N ARG A 61 1.67 26.36 -53.18
CA ARG A 61 0.47 25.53 -53.25
C ARG A 61 -0.46 25.82 -52.02
N ASP A 62 -0.85 24.77 -51.27
CA ASP A 62 -1.66 24.81 -50.06
C ASP A 62 -0.83 24.69 -48.78
N ALA A 63 0.48 24.99 -48.79
CA ALA A 63 1.38 24.84 -47.65
C ALA A 63 0.94 25.64 -46.43
N ASP A 64 0.39 26.88 -46.63
CA ASP A 64 -0.09 27.73 -45.54
C ASP A 64 -1.38 27.14 -44.91
N GLU A 65 -2.27 26.61 -45.70
CA GLU A 65 -3.49 25.94 -45.24
C GLU A 65 -3.15 24.66 -44.47
N LEU A 66 -2.21 23.87 -45.00
CA LEU A 66 -1.72 22.64 -44.32
C LEU A 66 -1.03 22.98 -43.01
N THR A 67 -0.26 24.11 -42.98
CA THR A 67 0.34 24.56 -41.72
C THR A 67 -0.72 24.90 -40.68
N ALA A 68 -1.78 25.62 -41.06
CA ALA A 68 -2.91 25.93 -40.18
C ALA A 68 -3.64 24.67 -39.68
N ALA A 69 -3.90 23.74 -40.59
CA ALA A 69 -4.53 22.45 -40.24
C ALA A 69 -3.67 21.64 -39.26
N CYS A 70 -2.36 21.53 -39.51
CA CYS A 70 -1.43 20.84 -38.62
C CYS A 70 -1.39 21.46 -37.23
N LYS A 71 -1.37 22.82 -37.13
CA LYS A 71 -1.40 23.51 -35.84
C LYS A 71 -2.67 23.19 -35.06
N LYS A 72 -3.82 23.18 -35.70
CA LYS A 72 -5.10 22.83 -35.07
C LYS A 72 -5.09 21.37 -34.58
N SER A 73 -4.64 20.42 -35.41
CA SER A 73 -4.53 19.02 -35.02
C SER A 73 -3.54 18.80 -33.88
N LEU A 74 -2.45 19.58 -33.83
CA LEU A 74 -1.47 19.58 -32.76
C LEU A 74 -2.10 20.02 -31.42
N GLU A 75 -2.82 21.16 -31.43
CA GLU A 75 -3.52 21.66 -30.22
C GLU A 75 -4.54 20.64 -29.69
N GLU A 76 -5.33 20.04 -30.57
CA GLU A 76 -6.31 19.00 -30.19
C GLU A 76 -5.63 17.77 -29.60
N LEU A 77 -4.50 17.35 -30.17
CA LEU A 77 -3.73 16.20 -29.72
C LEU A 77 -3.06 16.44 -28.35
N GLU A 78 -2.48 17.64 -28.16
CA GLU A 78 -1.90 18.05 -26.88
C GLU A 78 -2.97 18.13 -25.77
N ALA A 79 -4.16 18.64 -26.09
CA ALA A 79 -5.27 18.68 -25.17
C ALA A 79 -5.74 17.28 -24.76
N GLN A 80 -5.77 16.34 -25.70
CA GLN A 80 -6.12 14.95 -25.44
C GLN A 80 -5.06 14.24 -24.57
N ASP A 81 -3.77 14.40 -24.89
CA ASP A 81 -2.66 13.83 -24.10
C ASP A 81 -2.68 14.36 -22.66
N LYS A 82 -2.91 15.68 -22.50
CA LYS A 82 -3.04 16.30 -21.17
C LYS A 82 -4.23 15.74 -20.40
N ALA A 83 -5.39 15.64 -21.01
CA ALA A 83 -6.60 15.10 -20.38
C ALA A 83 -6.39 13.64 -19.94
N GLU A 84 -5.77 12.81 -20.80
CA GLU A 84 -5.48 11.42 -20.46
C GLU A 84 -4.47 11.28 -19.31
N ARG A 85 -3.42 12.14 -19.27
CA ARG A 85 -2.46 12.18 -18.16
C ARG A 85 -3.14 12.55 -16.85
N GLU A 86 -3.98 13.60 -16.86
CA GLU A 86 -4.74 14.01 -15.68
C GLU A 86 -5.68 12.90 -15.18
N GLU A 87 -6.33 12.18 -16.10
CA GLU A 87 -7.19 11.04 -15.73
C GLU A 87 -6.38 9.89 -15.11
N ARG A 88 -5.23 9.57 -15.70
CA ARG A 88 -4.32 8.55 -15.14
C ARG A 88 -3.81 8.94 -13.75
N GLU A 89 -3.46 10.21 -13.54
CA GLU A 89 -3.04 10.73 -12.24
C GLU A 89 -4.18 10.66 -11.21
N ARG A 90 -5.40 11.05 -11.58
CA ARG A 90 -6.59 10.92 -10.72
C ARG A 90 -6.85 9.46 -10.32
N LYS A 91 -6.77 8.53 -11.27
CA LYS A 91 -6.92 7.09 -10.99
C LYS A 91 -5.84 6.57 -10.04
N ARG A 92 -4.58 6.97 -10.24
CA ARG A 92 -3.47 6.61 -9.35
C ARG A 92 -3.64 7.19 -7.95
N ALA A 93 -4.03 8.46 -7.85
CA ALA A 93 -4.30 9.11 -6.56
C ALA A 93 -5.47 8.46 -5.81
N ALA A 94 -6.56 8.10 -6.52
CA ALA A 94 -7.68 7.39 -5.93
C ALA A 94 -7.28 6.01 -5.40
N ALA A 95 -6.53 5.23 -6.19
CA ALA A 95 -6.02 3.92 -5.78
C ALA A 95 -5.10 4.03 -4.54
N ALA A 96 -4.17 4.98 -4.53
CA ALA A 96 -3.29 5.23 -3.39
C ALA A 96 -4.08 5.65 -2.12
N ALA A 97 -5.13 6.46 -2.29
CA ALA A 97 -6.00 6.85 -1.17
C ALA A 97 -6.78 5.67 -0.60
N GLU A 98 -7.24 4.77 -1.46
CA GLU A 98 -7.94 3.53 -1.06
C GLU A 98 -7.00 2.58 -0.30
N GLU A 99 -5.80 2.36 -0.82
CA GLU A 99 -4.76 1.57 -0.14
C GLU A 99 -4.40 2.14 1.23
N ALA A 100 -4.25 3.48 1.33
CA ALA A 100 -3.98 4.15 2.59
C ALA A 100 -5.12 3.98 3.62
N ARG A 101 -6.39 4.00 3.15
CA ARG A 101 -7.57 3.73 4.00
C ARG A 101 -7.58 2.28 4.48
N ALA A 102 -7.33 1.33 3.58
CA ALA A 102 -7.23 -0.09 3.90
C ALA A 102 -6.10 -0.38 4.91
N ALA A 103 -4.94 0.24 4.73
CA ALA A 103 -3.82 0.13 5.66
C ALA A 103 -4.16 0.68 7.06
N LYS A 104 -4.86 1.83 7.14
CA LYS A 104 -5.35 2.38 8.42
C LYS A 104 -6.36 1.44 9.10
N GLN A 105 -7.26 0.84 8.34
CA GLN A 105 -8.23 -0.13 8.89
C GLN A 105 -7.54 -1.39 9.42
N ARG A 106 -6.57 -1.94 8.68
CA ARG A 106 -5.77 -3.09 9.13
C ARG A 106 -5.02 -2.80 10.43
N LYS A 107 -4.42 -1.61 10.56
CA LYS A 107 -3.75 -1.19 11.81
C LYS A 107 -4.74 -1.11 12.98
N LYS A 108 -5.93 -0.53 12.79
CA LYS A 108 -6.97 -0.49 13.82
C LYS A 108 -7.44 -1.89 14.23
N ALA A 109 -7.68 -2.77 13.26
CA ALA A 109 -8.07 -4.15 13.54
C ALA A 109 -6.98 -4.92 14.32
N ALA A 110 -5.72 -4.78 13.93
CA ALA A 110 -4.60 -5.38 14.66
C ALA A 110 -4.50 -4.88 16.11
N LEU A 111 -4.73 -3.59 16.33
CA LEU A 111 -4.69 -2.98 17.68
C LEU A 111 -5.84 -3.49 18.56
N LEU A 112 -7.04 -3.68 18.00
CA LEU A 112 -8.17 -4.28 18.70
C LEU A 112 -7.92 -5.75 19.06
N LEU A 113 -7.30 -6.52 18.15
CA LEU A 113 -6.92 -7.91 18.43
C LEU A 113 -5.89 -7.99 19.57
N LEU A 114 -4.87 -7.12 19.56
CA LEU A 114 -3.88 -7.06 20.64
C LEU A 114 -4.52 -6.70 21.97
N ALA A 115 -5.45 -5.74 21.99
CA ALA A 115 -6.20 -5.38 23.20
C ALA A 115 -7.03 -6.56 23.72
N GLY A 116 -7.70 -7.30 22.82
CA GLY A 116 -8.45 -8.51 23.18
C GLY A 116 -7.56 -9.59 23.81
N VAL A 117 -6.39 -9.85 23.22
CA VAL A 117 -5.41 -10.79 23.78
C VAL A 117 -4.93 -10.35 25.17
N ALA A 118 -4.64 -9.06 25.36
CA ALA A 118 -4.22 -8.54 26.66
C ALA A 118 -5.28 -8.74 27.75
N VAL A 119 -6.57 -8.54 27.41
CA VAL A 119 -7.68 -8.80 28.35
C VAL A 119 -7.76 -10.28 28.71
N VAL A 120 -7.63 -11.20 27.75
CA VAL A 120 -7.63 -12.64 28.01
C VAL A 120 -6.47 -13.02 28.94
N ILE A 121 -5.27 -12.51 28.69
CA ILE A 121 -4.11 -12.76 29.56
C ILE A 121 -4.37 -12.24 30.98
N ALA A 122 -4.92 -11.04 31.13
CA ALA A 122 -5.25 -10.49 32.44
C ALA A 122 -6.26 -11.38 33.21
N ILE A 123 -7.30 -11.86 32.53
CA ILE A 123 -8.27 -12.79 33.13
C ILE A 123 -7.57 -14.10 33.58
N LEU A 124 -6.73 -14.69 32.72
CA LEU A 124 -5.99 -15.90 33.06
C LEU A 124 -5.08 -15.70 34.27
N LEU A 125 -4.41 -14.55 34.36
CA LEU A 125 -3.58 -14.20 35.54
C LEU A 125 -4.40 -14.12 36.81
N VAL A 126 -5.57 -13.48 36.76
CA VAL A 126 -6.48 -13.39 37.92
C VAL A 126 -6.97 -14.78 38.34
N VAL A 127 -7.36 -15.61 37.38
CA VAL A 127 -7.80 -17.01 37.64
C VAL A 127 -6.66 -17.78 38.32
N PHE A 128 -5.46 -17.71 37.75
CA PHE A 128 -4.33 -18.50 38.25
C PHE A 128 -3.83 -18.03 39.62
N GLN A 129 -3.76 -16.70 39.85
CA GLN A 129 -3.19 -16.15 41.11
C GLN A 129 -4.21 -16.04 42.25
N VAL A 130 -5.50 -15.92 41.98
CA VAL A 130 -6.53 -15.67 42.98
C VAL A 130 -7.48 -16.84 43.13
N ILE A 131 -8.06 -17.32 42.07
CA ILE A 131 -9.13 -18.32 42.11
C ILE A 131 -8.58 -19.71 42.43
N VAL A 132 -7.51 -20.14 41.77
CA VAL A 132 -6.94 -21.47 41.95
C VAL A 132 -6.42 -21.66 43.41
N PRO A 133 -5.62 -20.74 43.98
CA PRO A 133 -5.20 -20.84 45.35
C PRO A 133 -6.37 -20.80 46.35
N SER A 134 -7.41 -20.00 46.12
CA SER A 134 -8.57 -19.93 47.02
C SER A 134 -9.38 -21.22 47.06
N ILE A 135 -9.52 -21.91 45.92
CA ILE A 135 -10.19 -23.23 45.82
C ILE A 135 -9.35 -24.26 46.58
N ARG A 136 -8.05 -24.31 46.33
CA ARG A 136 -7.12 -25.25 46.99
C ARG A 136 -7.08 -25.01 48.50
N TYR A 137 -7.11 -23.77 48.96
CA TYR A 137 -7.18 -23.41 50.37
C TYR A 137 -8.43 -23.98 51.02
N ARG A 138 -9.63 -23.78 50.42
CA ARG A 138 -10.89 -24.34 50.91
C ARG A 138 -10.88 -25.87 50.92
N SER A 139 -10.19 -26.52 49.98
CA SER A 139 -10.04 -27.96 49.98
C SER A 139 -9.18 -28.46 51.15
N ALA A 140 -8.11 -27.73 51.45
CA ALA A 140 -7.26 -28.02 52.63
C ALA A 140 -8.00 -27.84 53.96
N GLU A 141 -8.85 -26.80 54.07
CA GLU A 141 -9.73 -26.60 55.25
C GLU A 141 -10.70 -27.77 55.44
N LYS A 142 -11.25 -28.31 54.37
CA LYS A 142 -12.14 -29.49 54.44
C LYS A 142 -11.41 -30.74 54.89
N LEU A 143 -10.16 -30.98 54.49
CA LEU A 143 -9.34 -32.09 55.00
C LEU A 143 -9.05 -31.93 56.50
N LEU A 144 -8.73 -30.70 56.90
CA LEU A 144 -8.51 -30.41 58.33
C LEU A 144 -9.78 -30.68 59.17
N ALA A 145 -10.96 -30.26 58.70
CA ALA A 145 -12.23 -30.48 59.34
C ALA A 145 -12.66 -31.97 59.38
N ALA A 146 -12.21 -32.76 58.41
CA ALA A 146 -12.44 -34.21 58.34
C ALA A 146 -11.48 -35.01 59.23
N GLY A 147 -10.52 -34.37 59.90
CA GLY A 147 -9.51 -35.02 60.72
C GLY A 147 -8.32 -35.61 59.99
N ASP A 148 -8.26 -35.41 58.66
CA ASP A 148 -7.07 -35.77 57.86
C ASP A 148 -6.00 -34.71 57.99
N TYR A 149 -5.31 -34.71 59.13
CA TYR A 149 -4.26 -33.73 59.45
C TYR A 149 -3.04 -33.87 58.54
N THR A 150 -2.75 -35.09 58.06
CA THR A 150 -1.61 -35.32 57.15
C THR A 150 -1.91 -34.73 55.79
N GLY A 151 -3.06 -35.04 55.22
CA GLY A 151 -3.50 -34.52 53.91
C GLY A 151 -3.70 -32.99 53.95
N ALA A 152 -4.22 -32.46 55.06
CA ALA A 152 -4.35 -31.01 55.28
C ALA A 152 -3.00 -30.31 55.30
N ALA A 153 -2.01 -30.88 56.03
CA ALA A 153 -0.66 -30.32 56.11
C ALA A 153 0.06 -30.23 54.77
N GLU A 154 -0.10 -31.28 53.94
CA GLU A 154 0.45 -31.30 52.56
C GLU A 154 -0.26 -30.28 51.65
N ALA A 155 -1.62 -30.26 51.70
CA ALA A 155 -2.43 -29.36 50.88
C ALA A 155 -2.17 -27.89 51.24
N PHE A 156 -2.07 -27.52 52.49
CA PHE A 156 -1.69 -26.18 52.90
C PHE A 156 -0.24 -25.86 52.56
N GLY A 157 0.70 -26.81 52.71
CA GLY A 157 2.10 -26.64 52.34
C GLY A 157 2.31 -26.35 50.87
N ALA A 158 1.50 -26.94 50.00
CA ALA A 158 1.53 -26.68 48.57
C ALA A 158 1.05 -25.28 48.13
N LEU A 159 0.35 -24.55 49.03
CA LEU A 159 -0.13 -23.18 48.86
C LEU A 159 0.92 -22.11 49.18
N GLY A 160 2.02 -22.50 49.84
CA GLY A 160 3.11 -21.57 50.20
C GLY A 160 2.65 -20.42 51.06
N ASP A 161 2.93 -19.19 50.57
CA ASP A 161 2.62 -17.95 51.31
C ASP A 161 1.18 -17.43 51.08
N TYR A 162 0.26 -18.27 50.53
CA TYR A 162 -1.11 -17.85 50.33
C TYR A 162 -1.88 -17.79 51.66
N LYS A 163 -2.33 -16.58 52.05
CA LYS A 163 -2.98 -16.31 53.35
C LYS A 163 -2.12 -16.84 54.52
N ASP A 164 -2.73 -17.60 55.41
CA ASP A 164 -2.15 -18.27 56.56
C ASP A 164 -1.82 -19.77 56.31
N ALA A 165 -1.76 -20.20 55.06
CA ALA A 165 -1.56 -21.59 54.65
C ALA A 165 -0.29 -22.20 55.29
N LYS A 166 0.78 -21.41 55.40
CA LYS A 166 2.04 -21.84 56.01
C LYS A 166 1.90 -22.17 57.50
N GLU A 167 1.13 -21.34 58.21
CA GLU A 167 0.82 -21.54 59.63
C GLU A 167 -0.11 -22.75 59.81
N GLN A 168 -1.17 -22.85 58.99
CA GLN A 168 -2.09 -23.97 59.00
C GLN A 168 -1.40 -25.31 58.66
N SER A 169 -0.45 -25.31 57.75
CA SER A 169 0.37 -26.49 57.43
C SER A 169 1.17 -26.96 58.64
N LYS A 170 1.77 -25.99 59.41
CA LYS A 170 2.52 -26.31 60.61
C LYS A 170 1.62 -26.86 61.72
N ASN A 171 0.48 -26.19 61.95
CA ASN A 171 -0.51 -26.64 62.94
C ASN A 171 -1.07 -28.03 62.64
N ALA A 172 -1.38 -28.30 61.35
CA ALA A 172 -1.84 -29.61 60.93
C ALA A 172 -0.78 -30.71 61.09
N LYS A 173 0.51 -30.38 60.86
CA LYS A 173 1.61 -31.33 61.12
C LYS A 173 1.74 -31.65 62.63
N GLU A 174 1.66 -30.66 63.48
CA GLU A 174 1.71 -30.87 64.96
C GLU A 174 0.56 -31.78 65.43
N GLN A 175 -0.65 -31.63 64.88
CA GLN A 175 -1.81 -32.47 65.18
C GLN A 175 -1.73 -33.88 64.58
N SER A 176 -0.94 -34.09 63.52
CA SER A 176 -0.73 -35.42 62.91
C SER A 176 0.23 -36.31 63.68
N PHE A 177 1.03 -35.79 64.60
CA PHE A 177 1.89 -36.60 65.46
C PHE A 177 1.08 -37.25 66.57
N PRO A 178 1.12 -38.58 66.74
CA PRO A 178 0.44 -39.28 67.85
C PRO A 178 1.02 -38.80 69.18
N ILE A 179 0.14 -38.36 70.06
CA ILE A 179 0.49 -38.02 71.48
C ILE A 179 1.11 -39.26 72.09
N ARG A 180 2.42 -39.24 72.31
CA ARG A 180 3.08 -40.30 73.08
C ARG A 180 2.74 -40.05 74.55
N TYR A 181 1.74 -40.78 75.07
CA TYR A 181 1.49 -40.78 76.48
C TYR A 181 2.75 -41.31 77.23
N PRO A 182 3.25 -40.63 78.26
CA PRO A 182 4.26 -41.22 79.08
C PRO A 182 3.64 -42.41 79.76
N GLN A 183 4.24 -43.60 79.66
CA GLN A 183 3.90 -44.77 80.41
C GLN A 183 4.24 -44.44 81.90
N ALA A 184 3.22 -44.35 82.77
CA ALA A 184 3.40 -44.29 84.20
C ALA A 184 3.96 -45.61 84.65
N GLU A 185 5.12 -45.58 85.29
CA GLU A 185 5.66 -46.66 86.08
C GLU A 185 4.88 -46.80 87.44
#